data_1924520d373d8e7cb9ec24b27bf9eb78
#
_entry.id   1924520d373d8e7cb9ec24b27bf9eb78
#
_cell.length_a   1.000
_cell.length_b   1.000
_cell.length_c   1.000
_cell.angle_alpha   90.00
_cell.angle_beta   90.00
_cell.angle_gamma   90.00
#
_symmetry.space_group_name_H-M   'P 1'
#
loop_
_entity.id
_entity.type
_entity.pdbx_description
1 polymer ?
#
loop_
_entity_poly.entity_id
_entity_poly.type
_entity_poly.pdbx_seq_one_letter_code
_entity_poly.pdbx_strand_id
1 'polypeptide(L)'
;MRLITRATLFAAASIPLATIAPALASAADAGDVTYSYSVNGSTVSNTITNTSGAAIGCTTSLAPAPGGVLPPIATVLTQGQSLYSHSEIPAGGATQTITDVPDGPYVVLASCGTPSNTAMWISAYPGLEEYLPQFQMDHAFLIQQESTVVTVPSPDPTLPGSSALPDLVEFVGG
;
A
#
# COMPACT_ATOMS: atom_id res chain seq x y z
N MET A 1 79.89 -35.33 8.58
CA MET A 1 79.05 -34.10 8.55
C MET A 1 78.01 -34.27 7.47
N ARG A 2 76.72 -34.46 7.91
CA ARG A 2 75.55 -34.60 7.00
C ARG A 2 74.72 -33.33 7.09
N LEU A 3 74.69 -32.53 6.02
CA LEU A 3 73.86 -31.37 5.87
C LEU A 3 72.44 -31.84 5.51
N ILE A 4 71.44 -31.54 6.38
CA ILE A 4 70.02 -31.78 6.13
C ILE A 4 69.41 -30.45 5.63
N THR A 5 69.09 -30.41 4.35
CA THR A 5 68.38 -29.28 3.71
C THR A 5 66.88 -29.46 3.99
N ARG A 6 66.27 -28.58 4.79
CA ARG A 6 64.83 -28.51 4.97
C ARG A 6 64.22 -27.65 3.86
N ALA A 7 63.44 -28.28 3.00
CA ALA A 7 62.59 -27.56 2.02
C ALA A 7 61.26 -27.17 2.70
N THR A 8 61.01 -25.86 2.80
CA THR A 8 59.75 -25.30 3.23
C THR A 8 58.82 -25.15 2.01
N LEU A 9 57.73 -25.92 1.99
CA LEU A 9 56.65 -25.78 1.02
C LEU A 9 55.74 -24.61 1.47
N PHE A 10 55.69 -23.55 0.67
CA PHE A 10 54.69 -22.51 0.78
C PHE A 10 53.42 -22.94 0.03
N ALA A 11 52.36 -23.28 0.74
CA ALA A 11 51.04 -23.46 0.15
C ALA A 11 50.44 -22.08 -0.09
N ALA A 12 50.32 -21.64 -1.36
CA ALA A 12 49.59 -20.44 -1.74
C ALA A 12 48.09 -20.76 -1.71
N ALA A 13 47.41 -20.26 -0.71
CA ALA A 13 45.93 -20.28 -0.66
C ALA A 13 45.38 -19.22 -1.63
N SER A 14 44.87 -19.66 -2.78
CA SER A 14 44.11 -18.80 -3.70
C SER A 14 42.72 -18.60 -3.14
N ILE A 15 42.43 -17.39 -2.63
CA ILE A 15 41.09 -16.95 -2.24
C ILE A 15 40.34 -16.61 -3.54
N PRO A 16 39.20 -17.28 -3.85
CA PRO A 16 38.40 -16.87 -4.98
C PRO A 16 37.78 -15.51 -4.66
N LEU A 17 38.17 -14.47 -5.43
CA LEU A 17 37.45 -13.20 -5.46
C LEU A 17 36.05 -13.50 -6.04
N ALA A 18 35.05 -13.65 -5.18
CA ALA A 18 33.67 -13.60 -5.63
C ALA A 18 33.40 -12.16 -6.12
N THR A 19 33.38 -11.97 -7.43
CA THR A 19 32.90 -10.73 -8.05
C THR A 19 31.40 -10.62 -7.73
N ILE A 20 31.08 -9.81 -6.72
CA ILE A 20 29.72 -9.36 -6.51
C ILE A 20 29.42 -8.45 -7.70
N ALA A 21 28.77 -8.99 -8.73
CA ALA A 21 28.24 -8.18 -9.80
C ALA A 21 27.25 -7.20 -9.16
N PRO A 22 27.39 -5.86 -9.38
CA PRO A 22 26.37 -4.95 -8.94
C PRO A 22 25.05 -5.39 -9.59
N ALA A 23 24.02 -5.63 -8.77
CA ALA A 23 22.68 -5.84 -9.28
C ALA A 23 22.38 -4.61 -10.16
N LEU A 24 22.19 -4.83 -11.46
CA LEU A 24 21.70 -3.78 -12.35
C LEU A 24 20.39 -3.30 -11.73
N ALA A 25 20.36 -2.05 -11.27
CA ALA A 25 19.12 -1.43 -10.84
C ALA A 25 18.16 -1.54 -12.04
N SER A 26 17.13 -2.36 -11.91
CA SER A 26 16.08 -2.45 -12.92
C SER A 26 15.45 -1.08 -13.02
N ALA A 27 15.20 -0.61 -14.25
CA ALA A 27 14.40 0.59 -14.43
C ALA A 27 13.03 0.33 -13.80
N ALA A 28 12.49 1.34 -13.11
CA ALA A 28 11.18 1.24 -12.50
C ALA A 28 10.10 0.98 -13.56
N ASP A 29 9.16 0.10 -13.27
CA ASP A 29 8.05 -0.29 -14.14
C ASP A 29 6.70 -0.02 -13.44
N ALA A 30 5.65 0.20 -14.22
CA ALA A 30 4.30 0.40 -13.69
C ALA A 30 3.81 -0.78 -12.87
N GLY A 31 4.23 -2.00 -13.21
CA GLY A 31 3.86 -3.23 -12.52
C GLY A 31 4.59 -3.48 -11.19
N ASP A 32 5.58 -2.67 -10.84
CA ASP A 32 6.37 -2.86 -9.63
C ASP A 32 5.57 -2.62 -8.34
N VAL A 33 4.51 -1.84 -8.42
CA VAL A 33 3.66 -1.53 -7.27
C VAL A 33 2.20 -1.79 -7.61
N THR A 34 1.50 -2.47 -6.71
CA THR A 34 0.04 -2.65 -6.79
C THR A 34 -0.62 -2.37 -5.45
N TYR A 35 -1.90 -1.98 -5.48
CA TYR A 35 -2.70 -1.65 -4.31
C TYR A 35 -3.93 -2.55 -4.22
N SER A 36 -4.33 -2.95 -3.01
CA SER A 36 -5.56 -3.68 -2.75
C SER A 36 -6.22 -3.16 -1.48
N TYR A 37 -7.45 -2.66 -1.60
CA TYR A 37 -8.15 -2.00 -0.51
C TYR A 37 -9.19 -2.93 0.13
N SER A 38 -9.36 -2.80 1.44
CA SER A 38 -10.41 -3.46 2.20
C SER A 38 -10.93 -2.56 3.32
N VAL A 39 -12.20 -2.76 3.68
CA VAL A 39 -12.84 -2.05 4.79
C VAL A 39 -13.34 -3.08 5.81
N ASN A 40 -13.06 -2.83 7.08
CA ASN A 40 -13.54 -3.65 8.19
C ASN A 40 -13.96 -2.73 9.35
N GLY A 41 -15.27 -2.56 9.54
CA GLY A 41 -15.81 -1.57 10.47
C GLY A 41 -15.32 -0.17 10.13
N SER A 42 -14.77 0.56 11.11
CA SER A 42 -14.18 1.89 10.96
C SER A 42 -12.73 1.87 10.47
N THR A 43 -12.26 0.77 9.92
CA THR A 43 -10.87 0.61 9.49
C THR A 43 -10.80 0.41 7.98
N VAL A 44 -9.97 1.20 7.32
CA VAL A 44 -9.62 1.04 5.90
C VAL A 44 -8.16 0.58 5.81
N SER A 45 -7.93 -0.50 5.08
CA SER A 45 -6.61 -1.07 4.87
C SER A 45 -6.25 -1.08 3.39
N ASN A 46 -4.99 -0.78 3.09
CA ASN A 46 -4.41 -0.91 1.76
C ASN A 46 -3.22 -1.87 1.83
N THR A 47 -3.32 -2.99 1.15
CA THR A 47 -2.20 -3.91 0.96
C THR A 47 -1.43 -3.47 -0.28
N ILE A 48 -0.19 -3.09 -0.08
CA ILE A 48 0.73 -2.61 -1.10
C ILE A 48 1.71 -3.73 -1.40
N THR A 49 1.71 -4.23 -2.63
CA THR A 49 2.76 -5.12 -3.12
C THR A 49 3.86 -4.28 -3.75
N ASN A 50 5.11 -4.55 -3.40
CA ASN A 50 6.28 -3.82 -3.90
C ASN A 50 7.29 -4.81 -4.48
N THR A 51 7.43 -4.85 -5.78
CA THR A 51 8.39 -5.70 -6.51
C THR A 51 9.55 -4.90 -7.11
N SER A 52 9.68 -3.61 -6.77
CA SER A 52 10.76 -2.73 -7.28
C SER A 52 12.17 -3.13 -6.81
N GLY A 53 12.27 -4.08 -5.89
CA GLY A 53 13.54 -4.57 -5.34
C GLY A 53 14.14 -3.72 -4.22
N ALA A 54 13.55 -2.56 -3.91
CA ALA A 54 13.97 -1.67 -2.84
C ALA A 54 12.79 -1.24 -1.97
N ALA A 55 13.06 -0.70 -0.79
CA ALA A 55 12.02 -0.08 0.02
C ALA A 55 11.60 1.26 -0.60
N ILE A 56 10.30 1.56 -0.56
CA ILE A 56 9.67 2.76 -1.11
C ILE A 56 8.79 3.44 -0.06
N GLY A 57 8.76 4.77 -0.07
CA GLY A 57 7.87 5.54 0.80
C GLY A 57 6.45 5.56 0.24
N CYS A 58 5.46 5.12 1.00
CA CYS A 58 4.07 5.08 0.55
C CYS A 58 3.13 5.84 1.48
N THR A 59 2.11 6.43 0.89
CA THR A 59 0.99 7.07 1.60
C THR A 59 -0.31 6.50 1.07
N THR A 60 -1.17 6.03 1.96
CA THR A 60 -2.58 5.75 1.69
C THR A 60 -3.42 6.81 2.38
N SER A 61 -4.38 7.38 1.69
CA SER A 61 -5.20 8.48 2.19
C SER A 61 -6.66 8.35 1.76
N LEU A 62 -7.54 8.98 2.53
CA LEU A 62 -8.97 8.99 2.28
C LEU A 62 -9.44 10.42 2.01
N ALA A 63 -10.22 10.60 0.95
CA ALA A 63 -10.93 11.84 0.68
C ALA A 63 -12.44 11.58 0.72
N PRO A 64 -13.25 12.48 1.34
CA PRO A 64 -14.69 12.31 1.33
C PRO A 64 -15.25 12.22 -0.09
N ALA A 65 -16.20 11.30 -0.31
CA ALA A 65 -16.91 11.11 -1.58
C ALA A 65 -18.41 11.31 -1.38
N PRO A 66 -18.90 12.55 -1.24
CA PRO A 66 -20.29 12.83 -0.94
C PRO A 66 -21.25 12.15 -1.93
N GLY A 67 -22.27 11.47 -1.38
CA GLY A 67 -23.20 10.70 -2.19
C GLY A 67 -22.63 9.44 -2.84
N GLY A 68 -21.44 9.01 -2.46
CA GLY A 68 -20.79 7.82 -3.04
C GLY A 68 -20.27 8.02 -4.48
N VAL A 69 -20.10 9.27 -4.90
CA VAL A 69 -19.65 9.64 -6.23
C VAL A 69 -18.20 10.12 -6.16
N LEU A 70 -17.39 9.78 -7.15
CA LEU A 70 -16.02 10.28 -7.28
C LEU A 70 -16.02 11.81 -7.42
N PRO A 71 -15.41 12.56 -6.47
CA PRO A 71 -15.28 14.01 -6.62
C PRO A 71 -14.29 14.36 -7.73
N PRO A 72 -14.34 15.56 -8.31
CA PRO A 72 -13.31 16.03 -9.22
C PRO A 72 -11.91 15.98 -8.56
N ILE A 73 -10.88 15.58 -9.30
CA ILE A 73 -9.51 15.44 -8.76
C ILE A 73 -9.00 16.73 -8.11
N ALA A 74 -9.31 17.90 -8.69
CA ALA A 74 -8.95 19.18 -8.11
C ALA A 74 -9.51 19.37 -6.69
N THR A 75 -10.73 18.89 -6.44
CA THR A 75 -11.34 18.91 -5.10
C THR A 75 -10.59 18.01 -4.14
N VAL A 76 -10.24 16.80 -4.58
CA VAL A 76 -9.49 15.82 -3.76
C VAL A 76 -8.12 16.36 -3.36
N LEU A 77 -7.41 16.99 -4.30
CA LEU A 77 -6.08 17.54 -4.07
C LEU A 77 -6.09 18.80 -3.18
N THR A 78 -7.17 19.58 -3.19
CA THR A 78 -7.26 20.85 -2.45
C THR A 78 -7.90 20.72 -1.06
N GLN A 79 -8.77 19.75 -0.83
CA GLN A 79 -9.45 19.59 0.47
C GLN A 79 -8.54 19.12 1.61
N GLY A 80 -7.34 18.66 1.29
CA GLY A 80 -6.44 18.06 2.25
C GLY A 80 -6.96 16.69 2.71
N GLN A 81 -6.06 15.76 2.88
CA GLN A 81 -6.37 14.40 3.30
C GLN A 81 -5.95 14.26 4.75
N SER A 82 -6.86 14.53 5.68
CA SER A 82 -6.59 14.42 7.11
C SER A 82 -6.54 12.97 7.62
N LEU A 83 -7.17 12.06 6.86
CA LEU A 83 -7.18 10.62 7.14
C LEU A 83 -6.16 9.94 6.24
N TYR A 84 -5.01 9.59 6.79
CA TYR A 84 -3.95 8.94 6.02
C TYR A 84 -3.07 8.05 6.89
N SER A 85 -2.39 7.12 6.24
CA SER A 85 -1.29 6.32 6.79
C SER A 85 -0.07 6.48 5.89
N HIS A 86 1.08 6.75 6.48
CA HIS A 86 2.35 6.88 5.76
C HIS A 86 3.40 5.96 6.38
N SER A 87 4.08 5.19 5.55
CA SER A 87 5.16 4.31 5.99
C SER A 87 6.09 3.94 4.85
N GLU A 88 7.27 3.46 5.18
CA GLU A 88 8.14 2.77 4.26
C GLU A 88 7.61 1.35 4.02
N ILE A 89 7.52 0.95 2.76
CA ILE A 89 7.07 -0.37 2.33
C ILE A 89 8.28 -1.15 1.83
N PRO A 90 8.67 -2.24 2.50
CA PRO A 90 9.80 -3.06 2.08
C PRO A 90 9.55 -3.77 0.75
N ALA A 91 10.60 -4.29 0.13
CA ALA A 91 10.44 -5.23 -0.97
C ALA A 91 9.59 -6.43 -0.53
N GLY A 92 8.65 -6.84 -1.39
CA GLY A 92 7.60 -7.83 -1.10
C GLY A 92 6.27 -7.19 -0.71
N GLY A 93 6.27 -6.06 0.00
CA GLY A 93 5.06 -5.32 0.33
C GLY A 93 4.73 -5.27 1.82
N ALA A 94 3.70 -4.50 2.15
CA ALA A 94 3.11 -4.38 3.49
C ALA A 94 1.69 -3.82 3.42
N THR A 95 0.97 -3.85 4.54
CA THR A 95 -0.36 -3.26 4.66
C THR A 95 -0.31 -1.97 5.48
N GLN A 96 -0.85 -0.89 4.92
CA GLN A 96 -1.13 0.34 5.64
C GLN A 96 -2.58 0.33 6.13
N THR A 97 -2.82 0.86 7.31
CA THR A 97 -4.14 0.87 7.94
C THR A 97 -4.47 2.25 8.47
N ILE A 98 -5.71 2.69 8.22
CA ILE A 98 -6.29 3.93 8.77
C ILE A 98 -7.44 3.49 9.66
N THR A 99 -7.36 3.79 10.95
CA THR A 99 -8.36 3.43 11.96
C THR A 99 -9.23 4.64 12.32
N ASP A 100 -10.34 4.36 13.00
CA ASP A 100 -11.26 5.39 13.51
C ASP A 100 -11.79 6.32 12.40
N VAL A 101 -11.95 5.76 11.20
CA VAL A 101 -12.51 6.46 10.06
C VAL A 101 -14.00 6.71 10.33
N PRO A 102 -14.47 7.98 10.29
CA PRO A 102 -15.88 8.29 10.46
C PRO A 102 -16.74 7.61 9.39
N ASP A 103 -18.01 7.39 9.73
CA ASP A 103 -18.98 6.83 8.79
C ASP A 103 -19.10 7.68 7.53
N GLY A 104 -19.18 7.03 6.41
CA GLY A 104 -19.39 7.71 5.15
C GLY A 104 -18.70 7.07 3.97
N PRO A 105 -18.94 7.60 2.79
CA PRO A 105 -18.25 7.22 1.58
C PRO A 105 -16.94 8.01 1.41
N TYR A 106 -15.88 7.29 1.04
CA TYR A 106 -14.54 7.84 0.82
C TYR A 106 -13.94 7.31 -0.47
N VAL A 107 -13.13 8.13 -1.11
CA VAL A 107 -12.18 7.69 -2.13
C VAL A 107 -10.90 7.27 -1.42
N VAL A 108 -10.38 6.10 -1.74
CA VAL A 108 -9.06 5.66 -1.30
C VAL A 108 -8.04 6.03 -2.36
N LEU A 109 -7.02 6.75 -1.96
CA LEU A 109 -5.90 7.14 -2.81
C LEU A 109 -4.61 6.59 -2.22
N ALA A 110 -3.74 6.09 -3.07
CA ALA A 110 -2.41 5.69 -2.67
C ALA A 110 -1.35 6.28 -3.60
N SER A 111 -0.22 6.60 -3.03
CA SER A 111 0.97 6.99 -3.77
C SER A 111 2.20 6.40 -3.11
N CYS A 112 3.12 5.90 -3.93
CA CYS A 112 4.42 5.40 -3.49
C CYS A 112 5.50 6.08 -4.31
N GLY A 113 6.65 6.33 -3.69
CA GLY A 113 7.79 6.93 -4.39
C GLY A 113 9.12 6.35 -3.93
N THR A 114 10.09 6.35 -4.83
CA THR A 114 11.48 5.99 -4.49
C THR A 114 12.11 7.09 -3.63
N PRO A 115 13.03 6.77 -2.71
CA PRO A 115 13.74 7.76 -1.90
C PRO A 115 14.48 8.82 -2.72
N SER A 116 14.90 8.47 -3.94
CA SER A 116 15.59 9.37 -4.88
C SER A 116 14.65 10.21 -5.75
N ASN A 117 13.34 10.09 -5.60
CA ASN A 117 12.31 10.73 -6.44
C ASN A 117 12.43 10.40 -7.94
N THR A 118 13.01 9.26 -8.27
CA THR A 118 13.18 8.82 -9.66
C THR A 118 11.93 8.14 -10.22
N ALA A 119 11.08 7.59 -9.36
CA ALA A 119 9.84 6.96 -9.77
C ALA A 119 8.74 7.18 -8.72
N MET A 120 7.49 7.29 -9.19
CA MET A 120 6.30 7.42 -8.38
C MET A 120 5.17 6.55 -8.96
N TRP A 121 4.45 5.86 -8.10
CA TRP A 121 3.27 5.06 -8.42
C TRP A 121 2.07 5.68 -7.72
N ILE A 122 1.04 6.02 -8.46
CA ILE A 122 -0.15 6.70 -7.94
C ILE A 122 -1.39 5.93 -8.37
N SER A 123 -2.36 5.76 -7.50
CA SER A 123 -3.68 5.21 -7.87
C SER A 123 -4.26 6.00 -9.04
N ALA A 124 -4.67 5.30 -10.10
CA ALA A 124 -5.33 5.93 -11.24
C ALA A 124 -6.59 6.66 -10.76
N TYR A 125 -6.75 7.90 -11.20
CA TYR A 125 -7.91 8.73 -10.87
C TYR A 125 -8.30 9.56 -12.11
N PRO A 126 -9.60 9.69 -12.42
CA PRO A 126 -10.03 10.49 -13.58
C PRO A 126 -9.50 11.93 -13.52
N GLY A 127 -8.81 12.36 -14.55
CA GLY A 127 -8.22 13.69 -14.68
C GLY A 127 -6.90 13.90 -13.94
N LEU A 128 -6.34 12.87 -13.28
CA LEU A 128 -5.06 12.99 -12.58
C LEU A 128 -3.89 13.22 -13.56
N GLU A 129 -4.01 12.74 -14.78
CA GLU A 129 -2.99 12.89 -15.83
C GLU A 129 -2.62 14.36 -16.08
N GLU A 130 -3.57 15.28 -15.92
CA GLU A 130 -3.34 16.71 -16.10
C GLU A 130 -2.46 17.32 -15.02
N TYR A 131 -2.38 16.66 -13.87
CA TYR A 131 -1.59 17.10 -12.71
C TYR A 131 -0.22 16.45 -12.63
N LEU A 132 0.02 15.32 -13.33
CA LEU A 132 1.29 14.61 -13.30
C LEU A 132 2.52 15.51 -13.62
N PRO A 133 2.47 16.45 -14.57
CA PRO A 133 3.61 17.31 -14.86
C PRO A 133 4.02 18.22 -13.69
N GLN A 134 3.16 18.40 -12.69
CA GLN A 134 3.46 19.21 -11.49
C GLN A 134 4.32 18.44 -10.47
N PHE A 135 4.31 17.10 -10.55
CA PHE A 135 5.19 16.26 -9.76
C PHE A 135 6.56 16.23 -10.47
N GLN A 136 7.60 16.76 -9.79
CA GLN A 136 8.96 16.79 -10.32
C GLN A 136 9.61 15.41 -10.16
N MET A 137 9.12 14.43 -10.92
CA MET A 137 9.57 13.04 -10.92
C MET A 137 10.06 12.66 -12.32
N ASP A 138 11.07 11.81 -12.40
CA ASP A 138 11.56 11.31 -13.70
C ASP A 138 10.51 10.40 -14.36
N HIS A 139 9.85 9.57 -13.55
CA HIS A 139 8.79 8.66 -13.99
C HIS A 139 7.61 8.67 -13.02
N ALA A 140 6.40 8.92 -13.54
CA ALA A 140 5.15 8.79 -12.79
C ALA A 140 4.27 7.71 -13.45
N PHE A 141 3.88 6.71 -12.69
CA PHE A 141 3.04 5.59 -13.14
C PHE A 141 1.66 5.70 -12.53
N LEU A 142 0.63 5.63 -13.36
CA LEU A 142 -0.75 5.47 -12.90
C LEU A 142 -1.03 3.98 -12.75
N ILE A 143 -1.35 3.59 -11.53
CA ILE A 143 -1.68 2.21 -11.21
C ILE A 143 -3.15 1.98 -11.50
N GLN A 144 -3.44 1.03 -12.36
CA GLN A 144 -4.76 0.68 -12.91
C GLN A 144 -5.72 0.06 -11.86
N GLN A 145 -5.50 0.30 -10.62
CA GLN A 145 -6.54 0.07 -9.62
C GLN A 145 -7.35 1.34 -9.54
N GLU A 146 -8.53 1.31 -10.12
CA GLU A 146 -9.47 2.43 -10.04
C GLU A 146 -9.59 2.88 -8.60
N SER A 147 -9.51 4.20 -8.39
CA SER A 147 -9.75 4.81 -7.09
C SER A 147 -11.16 4.42 -6.65
N THR A 148 -11.25 3.43 -5.80
CA THR A 148 -12.52 2.83 -5.41
C THR A 148 -13.18 3.71 -4.36
N VAL A 149 -14.44 4.04 -4.56
CA VAL A 149 -15.27 4.60 -3.48
C VAL A 149 -15.57 3.46 -2.52
N VAL A 150 -15.13 3.63 -1.29
CA VAL A 150 -15.43 2.71 -0.19
C VAL A 150 -16.45 3.36 0.74
N THR A 151 -17.34 2.58 1.33
CA THR A 151 -18.24 3.04 2.38
C THR A 151 -17.77 2.46 3.70
N VAL A 152 -17.49 3.34 4.66
CA VAL A 152 -17.16 2.96 6.03
C VAL A 152 -18.47 2.94 6.79
N PRO A 153 -18.96 1.76 7.23
CA PRO A 153 -20.15 1.67 8.04
C PRO A 153 -19.82 2.04 9.49
N SER A 154 -20.76 2.71 10.15
CA SER A 154 -20.79 2.70 11.62
C SER A 154 -20.73 1.25 12.10
N PRO A 155 -19.98 0.94 13.16
CA PRO A 155 -20.22 -0.28 13.88
C PRO A 155 -21.69 -0.22 14.28
N ASP A 156 -22.48 -1.11 13.67
CA ASP A 156 -23.91 -1.21 13.95
C ASP A 156 -24.06 -1.25 15.48
N PRO A 157 -24.72 -0.30 16.12
CA PRO A 157 -24.99 -0.44 17.53
C PRO A 157 -25.80 -1.73 17.59
N THR A 158 -25.16 -2.83 17.95
CA THR A 158 -25.82 -4.11 18.22
C THR A 158 -27.00 -3.74 19.11
N LEU A 159 -28.19 -3.72 18.52
CA LEU A 159 -29.45 -3.56 19.26
C LEU A 159 -29.41 -4.63 20.32
N PRO A 160 -29.26 -4.29 21.62
CA PRO A 160 -29.36 -5.29 22.66
C PRO A 160 -30.81 -5.72 22.67
N GLY A 161 -31.08 -6.92 22.12
CA GLY A 161 -32.38 -7.57 22.29
C GLY A 161 -33.27 -7.69 21.08
N SER A 162 -32.77 -8.28 19.99
CA SER A 162 -33.65 -9.17 19.22
C SER A 162 -33.66 -10.54 19.89
N SER A 163 -33.95 -10.56 21.16
CA SER A 163 -34.42 -11.77 21.83
C SER A 163 -35.79 -12.09 21.26
N ALA A 164 -35.85 -13.29 20.68
CA ALA A 164 -37.05 -13.94 20.18
C ALA A 164 -38.32 -13.45 20.87
N LEU A 165 -39.29 -13.03 20.08
CA LEU A 165 -40.67 -12.94 20.50
C LEU A 165 -41.04 -14.31 21.05
N PRO A 166 -41.52 -14.41 22.31
CA PRO A 166 -42.04 -15.67 22.77
C PRO A 166 -43.25 -16.01 21.89
N ASP A 167 -43.16 -17.21 21.36
CA ASP A 167 -44.20 -17.93 20.63
C ASP A 167 -45.56 -17.73 21.38
N LEU A 168 -46.42 -16.94 20.81
CA LEU A 168 -47.81 -16.85 21.27
C LEU A 168 -48.51 -18.15 20.87
N VAL A 169 -48.25 -19.19 21.65
CA VAL A 169 -49.03 -20.41 21.62
C VAL A 169 -50.50 -20.04 21.92
N GLU A 170 -51.25 -20.06 20.86
CA GLU A 170 -52.64 -20.48 20.73
C GLU A 170 -53.33 -20.89 22.04
N PHE A 171 -54.21 -20.03 22.55
CA PHE A 171 -55.24 -20.44 23.47
C PHE A 171 -56.56 -20.51 22.71
N VAL A 172 -56.74 -21.63 21.96
CA VAL A 172 -58.05 -22.11 21.53
C VAL A 172 -58.49 -23.15 22.54
N GLY A 173 -59.42 -22.80 23.37
CA GLY A 173 -60.04 -23.69 24.35
C GLY A 173 -61.50 -23.46 24.49
N GLY A 174 -62.26 -24.43 24.02
CA GLY A 174 -63.51 -24.92 24.51
C GLY A 174 -64.76 -24.04 24.73
#